data_c1a8c7c1361cb22412198c8e418a7c15
#
_entry.id   c1a8c7c1361cb22412198c8e418a7c15
#
_cell.length_a   1.000
_cell.length_b   1.000
_cell.length_c   1.000
_cell.angle_alpha   90.00
_cell.angle_beta   90.00
_cell.angle_gamma   90.00
#
_symmetry.space_group_name_H-M   'P 1'
#
loop_
_entity.id
_entity.type
_entity.pdbx_description
1 polymer ?
#
loop_
_entity_poly.entity_id
_entity_poly.type
_entity_poly.pdbx_seq_one_letter_code
_entity_poly.pdbx_strand_id
1 'polypeptide(L)'
;MKIAHVLKTLTGGWLAALCFACSPQMPDAYTESQDAPDIYPDYTDVTVPPNIAPLRFIVDEKADAYAARIKYPGGEWTTDEREVTPSVSQWRDMLASAKGGALDVEVFVEHDGPWMRRRTFKIHVAEEDIDPYLSYRLISPSYVTYRDLTLNQRDLTSFDESVIYGNMMNTDVEHAQCINCH
;
A
#
# COMPACT_ATOMS: atom_id res chain seq x y z
N MET A 1 63.35 33.75 -30.72
CA MET A 1 61.89 33.97 -30.69
C MET A 1 61.26 32.72 -30.11
N LYS A 2 60.95 32.72 -28.81
CA LYS A 2 60.44 31.53 -28.07
C LYS A 2 58.97 31.73 -27.79
N ILE A 3 58.13 30.83 -28.30
CA ILE A 3 56.68 30.78 -28.06
C ILE A 3 56.45 29.85 -26.90
N ALA A 4 55.92 30.40 -25.80
CA ALA A 4 55.57 29.65 -24.61
C ALA A 4 54.13 29.08 -24.77
N HIS A 5 53.99 27.79 -24.72
CA HIS A 5 52.70 27.10 -24.61
C HIS A 5 52.25 27.10 -23.16
N VAL A 6 51.12 27.77 -22.90
CA VAL A 6 50.43 27.73 -21.62
C VAL A 6 49.45 26.55 -21.66
N LEU A 7 49.75 25.52 -20.89
CA LEU A 7 48.89 24.35 -20.69
C LEU A 7 47.86 24.69 -19.59
N LYS A 8 46.60 24.90 -19.95
CA LYS A 8 45.51 25.07 -18.99
C LYS A 8 45.01 23.67 -18.56
N THR A 9 45.31 23.26 -17.34
CA THR A 9 44.72 22.11 -16.67
C THR A 9 43.33 22.46 -16.19
N LEU A 10 42.31 21.89 -16.83
CA LEU A 10 40.93 21.89 -16.38
C LEU A 10 40.75 20.81 -15.31
N THR A 11 40.72 21.19 -14.04
CA THR A 11 40.34 20.34 -12.94
C THR A 11 38.81 20.31 -12.91
N GLY A 12 38.18 19.29 -13.54
CA GLY A 12 36.78 19.00 -13.42
C GLY A 12 36.48 18.43 -12.02
N GLY A 13 35.90 19.26 -11.15
CA GLY A 13 35.39 18.81 -9.87
C GLY A 13 34.13 17.96 -10.07
N TRP A 14 34.23 16.69 -9.76
CA TRP A 14 33.08 15.80 -9.63
C TRP A 14 32.35 16.15 -8.33
N LEU A 15 31.23 16.83 -8.43
CA LEU A 15 30.28 16.98 -7.33
C LEU A 15 29.52 15.66 -7.21
N ALA A 16 29.97 14.77 -6.33
CA ALA A 16 29.22 13.60 -5.93
C ALA A 16 28.01 14.09 -5.11
N ALA A 17 26.84 14.17 -5.72
CA ALA A 17 25.59 14.37 -5.02
C ALA A 17 25.33 13.13 -4.16
N LEU A 18 25.60 13.22 -2.85
CA LEU A 18 25.17 12.25 -1.86
C LEU A 18 23.65 12.34 -1.74
N CYS A 19 22.94 11.50 -2.49
CA CYS A 19 21.54 11.22 -2.21
C CYS A 19 21.49 10.50 -0.86
N PHE A 20 21.25 11.24 0.21
CA PHE A 20 20.79 10.65 1.46
C PHE A 20 19.40 10.07 1.18
N ALA A 21 19.33 8.78 0.93
CA ALA A 21 18.09 8.06 1.01
C ALA A 21 17.62 8.18 2.49
N CYS A 22 16.58 8.96 2.75
CA CYS A 22 15.90 8.94 4.04
C CYS A 22 15.35 7.51 4.22
N SER A 23 16.06 6.70 5.00
CA SER A 23 15.50 5.44 5.49
C SER A 23 14.53 5.78 6.62
N PRO A 24 13.39 5.08 6.72
CA PRO A 24 12.45 5.25 7.82
C PRO A 24 13.14 5.12 9.17
N GLN A 25 12.86 6.03 10.10
CA GLN A 25 13.45 6.01 11.43
C GLN A 25 12.66 5.05 12.32
N MET A 26 13.23 3.87 12.54
CA MET A 26 12.69 2.93 13.51
C MET A 26 13.24 3.24 14.91
N PRO A 27 12.42 3.08 15.98
CA PRO A 27 12.89 3.33 17.33
C PRO A 27 13.97 2.34 17.78
N ASP A 28 15.11 2.85 18.27
CA ASP A 28 16.19 2.04 18.81
C ASP A 28 15.85 1.40 20.18
N ALA A 29 14.98 2.08 20.95
CA ALA A 29 14.53 1.64 22.26
C ALA A 29 13.02 1.87 22.41
N TYR A 30 12.32 0.90 22.96
CA TYR A 30 10.88 0.96 23.19
C TYR A 30 10.47 0.08 24.37
N THR A 31 9.32 0.35 24.94
CA THR A 31 8.62 -0.55 25.86
C THR A 31 7.62 -1.42 25.10
N GLU A 32 7.24 -2.58 25.67
CA GLU A 32 6.25 -3.47 25.05
C GLU A 32 4.91 -3.32 25.76
N SER A 33 3.82 -3.16 25.00
CA SER A 33 2.45 -3.23 25.48
C SER A 33 1.80 -4.54 25.02
N GLN A 34 0.91 -5.08 25.86
CA GLN A 34 0.05 -6.21 25.50
C GLN A 34 -1.24 -5.76 24.79
N ASP A 35 -1.49 -4.47 24.70
CA ASP A 35 -2.64 -3.91 24.03
C ASP A 35 -2.50 -4.08 22.51
N ALA A 36 -3.60 -4.45 21.85
CA ALA A 36 -3.64 -4.45 20.38
C ALA A 36 -3.42 -3.04 19.84
N PRO A 37 -2.79 -2.90 18.65
CA PRO A 37 -2.73 -1.60 18.01
C PRO A 37 -4.13 -1.15 17.59
N ASP A 38 -4.40 0.15 17.72
CA ASP A 38 -5.60 0.77 17.17
C ASP A 38 -5.30 1.16 15.72
N ILE A 39 -5.84 0.41 14.77
CA ILE A 39 -5.61 0.58 13.33
C ILE A 39 -6.94 0.59 12.57
N TYR A 40 -7.00 1.34 11.49
CA TYR A 40 -8.16 1.40 10.61
C TYR A 40 -7.78 1.29 9.12
N PRO A 41 -8.36 0.37 8.34
CA PRO A 41 -9.22 -0.75 8.79
C PRO A 41 -8.47 -1.71 9.72
N ASP A 42 -9.22 -2.43 10.58
CA ASP A 42 -8.64 -3.46 11.44
C ASP A 42 -8.32 -4.72 10.63
N TYR A 43 -7.03 -4.94 10.45
CA TYR A 43 -6.47 -6.12 9.76
C TYR A 43 -5.74 -7.07 10.71
N THR A 44 -6.03 -6.99 12.01
CA THR A 44 -5.40 -7.89 12.98
C THR A 44 -5.85 -9.34 12.73
N ASP A 45 -4.85 -10.22 12.59
CA ASP A 45 -5.04 -11.68 12.46
C ASP A 45 -5.95 -12.13 11.30
N VAL A 46 -6.03 -11.33 10.22
CA VAL A 46 -6.77 -11.68 9.00
C VAL A 46 -5.99 -12.66 8.13
N THR A 47 -6.69 -13.41 7.28
CA THR A 47 -6.09 -14.24 6.23
C THR A 47 -6.34 -13.59 4.88
N VAL A 48 -5.27 -13.49 4.08
CA VAL A 48 -5.31 -12.90 2.73
C VAL A 48 -4.79 -13.87 1.69
N PRO A 49 -5.27 -13.80 0.44
CA PRO A 49 -4.67 -14.54 -0.66
C PRO A 49 -3.31 -13.95 -1.04
N PRO A 50 -2.37 -14.77 -1.58
CA PRO A 50 -1.01 -14.31 -1.86
C PRO A 50 -0.90 -13.34 -3.03
N ASN A 51 -1.97 -13.16 -3.81
CA ASN A 51 -2.01 -12.25 -4.95
C ASN A 51 -2.92 -11.03 -4.76
N ILE A 52 -3.34 -10.71 -3.51
CA ILE A 52 -4.18 -9.53 -3.22
C ILE A 52 -3.36 -8.23 -3.25
N ALA A 53 -4.02 -7.11 -3.61
CA ALA A 53 -3.47 -5.77 -3.49
C ALA A 53 -3.07 -5.43 -2.04
N PRO A 54 -2.16 -4.47 -1.82
CA PRO A 54 -1.71 -4.10 -0.48
C PRO A 54 -2.84 -3.77 0.48
N LEU A 55 -2.81 -4.38 1.66
CA LEU A 55 -3.58 -3.90 2.78
C LEU A 55 -2.94 -2.59 3.27
N ARG A 56 -3.71 -1.52 3.22
CA ARG A 56 -3.30 -0.20 3.68
C ARG A 56 -4.12 0.16 4.90
N PHE A 57 -3.46 0.61 5.94
CA PHE A 57 -4.13 1.03 7.15
C PHE A 57 -3.47 2.27 7.76
N ILE A 58 -4.20 2.96 8.60
CA ILE A 58 -3.67 4.04 9.43
C ILE A 58 -3.59 3.57 10.88
N VAL A 59 -2.63 4.07 11.63
CA VAL A 59 -2.62 3.95 13.09
C VAL A 59 -3.57 5.00 13.64
N ASP A 60 -4.73 4.58 14.17
CA ASP A 60 -5.80 5.53 14.57
C ASP A 60 -5.65 6.06 15.99
N GLU A 61 -4.68 5.55 16.73
CA GLU A 61 -4.25 6.07 18.01
C GLU A 61 -3.60 7.47 17.85
N LYS A 62 -3.89 8.38 18.77
CA LYS A 62 -3.19 9.68 18.82
C LYS A 62 -1.81 9.49 19.46
N ALA A 63 -0.78 9.90 18.73
CA ALA A 63 0.61 9.86 19.19
C ALA A 63 1.40 11.02 18.59
N ASP A 64 2.59 11.29 19.12
CA ASP A 64 3.49 12.34 18.64
C ASP A 64 4.27 11.88 17.41
N ALA A 65 4.61 10.57 17.36
CA ALA A 65 5.23 9.94 16.21
C ALA A 65 4.79 8.48 16.07
N TYR A 66 4.98 7.94 14.88
CA TYR A 66 4.55 6.61 14.48
C TYR A 66 5.69 5.87 13.79
N ALA A 67 5.73 4.56 13.92
CA ALA A 67 6.51 3.69 13.05
C ALA A 67 5.82 2.33 12.92
N ALA A 68 6.04 1.67 11.80
CA ALA A 68 5.57 0.31 11.62
C ALA A 68 6.63 -0.54 10.90
N ARG A 69 6.61 -1.83 11.22
CA ARG A 69 7.49 -2.82 10.61
C ARG A 69 6.70 -4.08 10.27
N ILE A 70 6.86 -4.55 9.05
CA ILE A 70 6.30 -5.81 8.57
C ILE A 70 7.47 -6.77 8.33
N LYS A 71 7.53 -7.84 9.12
CA LYS A 71 8.54 -8.89 8.98
C LYS A 71 7.98 -10.05 8.17
N TYR A 72 8.81 -10.58 7.29
CA TYR A 72 8.47 -11.70 6.42
C TYR A 72 9.71 -12.59 6.18
N PRO A 73 9.57 -13.80 5.66
CA PRO A 73 10.71 -14.72 5.49
C PRO A 73 11.89 -14.20 4.66
N GLY A 74 11.67 -13.20 3.82
CA GLY A 74 12.73 -12.57 2.99
C GLY A 74 13.35 -11.32 3.58
N GLY A 75 12.86 -10.81 4.73
CA GLY A 75 13.35 -9.56 5.32
C GLY A 75 12.30 -8.79 6.12
N GLU A 76 12.41 -7.49 6.08
CA GLU A 76 11.45 -6.59 6.70
C GLU A 76 11.20 -5.35 5.81
N TRP A 77 10.01 -4.80 5.93
CA TRP A 77 9.62 -3.51 5.39
C TRP A 77 9.26 -2.57 6.53
N THR A 78 9.67 -1.30 6.45
CA THR A 78 9.48 -0.31 7.52
C THR A 78 8.93 1.00 6.99
N THR A 79 8.21 1.73 7.86
CA THR A 79 7.79 3.12 7.65
C THR A 79 7.81 3.85 8.99
N ASP A 80 8.05 5.16 8.96
CA ASP A 80 7.92 6.10 10.08
C ASP A 80 6.72 7.03 9.89
N GLU A 81 5.79 6.63 9.05
CA GLU A 81 4.55 7.35 8.81
C GLU A 81 3.38 6.73 9.58
N ARG A 82 2.39 7.56 9.88
CA ARG A 82 1.10 7.10 10.45
C ARG A 82 0.37 6.13 9.52
N GLU A 83 0.53 6.33 8.21
CA GLU A 83 -0.08 5.51 7.17
C GLU A 83 0.85 4.37 6.76
N VAL A 84 0.40 3.14 6.92
CA VAL A 84 1.14 1.93 6.52
C VAL A 84 0.72 1.56 5.10
N THR A 85 1.52 1.97 4.11
CA THR A 85 1.16 1.93 2.69
C THR A 85 2.29 1.36 1.83
N PRO A 86 2.62 0.06 1.94
CA PRO A 86 3.60 -0.55 1.07
C PRO A 86 3.18 -0.43 -0.41
N SER A 87 4.13 -0.27 -1.31
CA SER A 87 3.85 -0.28 -2.74
C SER A 87 3.37 -1.67 -3.18
N VAL A 88 2.68 -1.74 -4.33
CA VAL A 88 2.19 -3.01 -4.89
C VAL A 88 3.32 -4.02 -5.10
N SER A 89 4.50 -3.56 -5.56
CA SER A 89 5.66 -4.46 -5.76
C SER A 89 6.21 -4.98 -4.43
N GLN A 90 6.43 -4.11 -3.45
CA GLN A 90 6.93 -4.52 -2.12
C GLN A 90 5.96 -5.50 -1.45
N TRP A 91 4.66 -5.21 -1.50
CA TRP A 91 3.64 -6.08 -0.93
C TRP A 91 3.61 -7.46 -1.60
N ARG A 92 3.69 -7.50 -2.92
CA ARG A 92 3.76 -8.75 -3.69
C ARG A 92 4.96 -9.61 -3.30
N ASP A 93 6.13 -8.99 -3.12
CA ASP A 93 7.35 -9.70 -2.71
C ASP A 93 7.20 -10.26 -1.28
N MET A 94 6.59 -9.50 -0.36
CA MET A 94 6.28 -9.95 1.00
C MET A 94 5.33 -11.15 0.99
N LEU A 95 4.20 -11.05 0.25
CA LEU A 95 3.22 -12.13 0.16
C LEU A 95 3.80 -13.38 -0.49
N ALA A 96 4.59 -13.23 -1.56
CA ALA A 96 5.23 -14.36 -2.24
C ALA A 96 6.17 -15.13 -1.33
N SER A 97 6.94 -14.42 -0.48
CA SER A 97 7.85 -15.04 0.47
C SER A 97 7.15 -15.67 1.68
N ALA A 98 5.96 -15.18 2.04
CA ALA A 98 5.17 -15.64 3.18
C ALA A 98 4.01 -16.58 2.80
N LYS A 99 3.93 -17.03 1.54
CA LYS A 99 2.86 -17.90 1.04
C LYS A 99 2.72 -19.17 1.89
N GLY A 100 1.51 -19.46 2.36
CA GLY A 100 1.23 -20.55 3.31
C GLY A 100 1.68 -20.29 4.75
N GLY A 101 2.16 -19.08 5.06
CA GLY A 101 2.63 -18.64 6.37
C GLY A 101 1.97 -17.35 6.82
N ALA A 102 2.77 -16.41 7.34
CA ALA A 102 2.26 -15.14 7.83
C ALA A 102 3.32 -14.03 7.76
N LEU A 103 2.85 -12.80 7.73
CA LEU A 103 3.60 -11.58 8.00
C LEU A 103 3.41 -11.22 9.47
N ASP A 104 4.47 -10.83 10.18
CA ASP A 104 4.39 -10.27 11.53
C ASP A 104 4.40 -8.74 11.43
N VAL A 105 3.38 -8.09 11.97
CA VAL A 105 3.21 -6.64 11.93
C VAL A 105 3.42 -6.05 13.31
N GLU A 106 4.38 -5.15 13.41
CA GLU A 106 4.72 -4.39 14.62
C GLU A 106 4.35 -2.92 14.41
N VAL A 107 3.59 -2.36 15.32
CA VAL A 107 3.20 -0.94 15.35
C VAL A 107 3.82 -0.28 16.57
N PHE A 108 4.47 0.85 16.35
CA PHE A 108 5.12 1.65 17.36
C PHE A 108 4.50 3.03 17.41
N VAL A 109 4.28 3.54 18.61
CA VAL A 109 3.77 4.89 18.88
C VAL A 109 4.65 5.59 19.89
N GLU A 110 4.85 6.89 19.74
CA GLU A 110 5.59 7.72 20.67
C GLU A 110 4.62 8.63 21.41
N HIS A 111 4.75 8.69 22.75
CA HIS A 111 4.02 9.61 23.59
C HIS A 111 5.00 10.31 24.53
N ASP A 112 5.11 11.64 24.45
CA ASP A 112 5.95 12.46 25.32
C ASP A 112 7.43 11.98 25.40
N GLY A 113 7.93 11.37 24.31
CA GLY A 113 9.32 10.94 24.15
C GLY A 113 9.59 9.43 24.23
N PRO A 114 8.98 8.60 25.09
CA PRO A 114 9.20 7.16 25.08
C PRO A 114 8.37 6.46 23.98
N TRP A 115 9.04 5.59 23.23
CA TRP A 115 8.39 4.72 22.26
C TRP A 115 7.75 3.50 22.93
N MET A 116 6.60 3.08 22.42
CA MET A 116 5.89 1.88 22.83
C MET A 116 5.56 1.03 21.61
N ARG A 117 5.95 -0.26 21.64
CA ARG A 117 5.50 -1.24 20.66
C ARG A 117 4.18 -1.85 21.15
N ARG A 118 3.15 -1.77 20.34
CA ARG A 118 1.88 -2.47 20.56
C ARG A 118 2.06 -3.97 20.36
N ARG A 119 1.10 -4.76 20.83
CA ARG A 119 1.09 -6.21 20.62
C ARG A 119 1.23 -6.52 19.12
N THR A 120 2.24 -7.29 18.76
CA THR A 120 2.45 -7.77 17.39
C THR A 120 1.24 -8.58 16.95
N PHE A 121 0.78 -8.40 15.72
CA PHE A 121 -0.27 -9.19 15.11
C PHE A 121 0.21 -9.84 13.81
N LYS A 122 -0.58 -10.79 13.29
CA LYS A 122 -0.24 -11.50 12.06
C LYS A 122 -1.23 -11.17 10.94
N ILE A 123 -0.69 -11.15 9.72
CA ILE A 123 -1.48 -11.25 8.49
C ILE A 123 -1.13 -12.61 7.90
N HIS A 124 -2.06 -13.55 7.95
CA HIS A 124 -1.87 -14.89 7.42
C HIS A 124 -1.99 -14.87 5.89
N VAL A 125 -1.12 -15.60 5.21
CA VAL A 125 -1.10 -15.68 3.75
C VAL A 125 -1.51 -17.08 3.34
N ALA A 126 -2.61 -17.19 2.60
CA ALA A 126 -3.10 -18.47 2.09
C ALA A 126 -2.12 -19.11 1.09
N GLU A 127 -2.31 -20.38 0.81
CA GLU A 127 -1.54 -21.09 -0.23
C GLU A 127 -2.13 -20.85 -1.63
N GLU A 128 -3.45 -20.63 -1.72
CA GLU A 128 -4.18 -20.51 -2.98
C GLU A 128 -4.30 -19.06 -3.41
N ASP A 129 -4.05 -18.81 -4.68
CA ASP A 129 -4.35 -17.54 -5.34
C ASP A 129 -5.86 -17.42 -5.57
N ILE A 130 -6.38 -16.19 -5.55
CA ILE A 130 -7.75 -15.91 -5.99
C ILE A 130 -7.77 -15.52 -7.47
N ASP A 131 -8.97 -15.56 -8.08
CA ASP A 131 -9.19 -14.93 -9.38
C ASP A 131 -8.79 -13.43 -9.24
N PRO A 132 -7.92 -12.92 -10.14
CA PRO A 132 -7.45 -11.54 -10.03
C PRO A 132 -8.52 -10.49 -10.31
N TYR A 133 -9.69 -10.87 -10.84
CA TYR A 133 -10.70 -9.92 -11.24
C TYR A 133 -12.02 -10.13 -10.50
N LEU A 134 -12.58 -9.03 -10.01
CA LEU A 134 -13.92 -8.96 -9.46
C LEU A 134 -14.80 -8.09 -10.37
N SER A 135 -15.85 -8.67 -10.94
CA SER A 135 -16.85 -7.90 -11.65
C SER A 135 -18.03 -7.59 -10.72
N TYR A 136 -18.47 -6.36 -10.74
CA TYR A 136 -19.57 -5.90 -9.90
C TYR A 136 -20.37 -4.79 -10.59
N ARG A 137 -21.54 -4.56 -10.09
CA ARG A 137 -22.46 -3.53 -10.58
C ARG A 137 -22.45 -2.35 -9.64
N LEU A 138 -22.13 -1.17 -10.16
CA LEU A 138 -22.24 0.09 -9.43
C LEU A 138 -23.62 0.68 -9.69
N ILE A 139 -24.43 0.81 -8.63
CA ILE A 139 -25.79 1.29 -8.68
C ILE A 139 -25.92 2.49 -7.76
N SER A 140 -26.33 3.62 -8.31
CA SER A 140 -26.69 4.77 -7.51
C SER A 140 -27.95 4.50 -6.67
N PRO A 141 -28.09 5.09 -5.49
CA PRO A 141 -29.20 4.79 -4.56
C PRO A 141 -30.57 5.30 -5.03
N SER A 142 -30.66 5.94 -6.18
CA SER A 142 -31.92 6.48 -6.74
C SER A 142 -32.20 5.90 -8.12
N TYR A 143 -33.48 5.51 -8.33
CA TYR A 143 -33.95 5.00 -9.63
C TYR A 143 -33.84 6.04 -10.76
N VAL A 144 -33.86 7.33 -10.45
CA VAL A 144 -33.69 8.40 -11.45
C VAL A 144 -32.30 8.48 -12.04
N THR A 145 -31.30 7.84 -11.38
CA THR A 145 -29.93 7.79 -11.81
C THR A 145 -29.56 6.47 -12.52
N TYR A 146 -30.56 5.73 -13.03
CA TYR A 146 -30.31 4.47 -13.74
C TYR A 146 -29.30 4.60 -14.91
N ARG A 147 -29.14 5.81 -15.45
CA ARG A 147 -28.18 6.11 -16.52
C ARG A 147 -26.73 5.97 -16.07
N ASP A 148 -26.48 6.20 -14.78
CA ASP A 148 -25.14 6.14 -14.17
C ASP A 148 -24.74 4.71 -13.78
N LEU A 149 -25.64 3.75 -14.01
CA LEU A 149 -25.39 2.34 -13.69
C LEU A 149 -24.31 1.78 -14.61
N THR A 150 -23.29 1.16 -14.00
CA THR A 150 -22.19 0.53 -14.71
C THR A 150 -21.90 -0.87 -14.19
N LEU A 151 -21.40 -1.72 -15.08
CA LEU A 151 -20.69 -2.96 -14.75
C LEU A 151 -19.20 -2.64 -14.76
N ASN A 152 -18.56 -2.84 -13.63
CA ASN A 152 -17.15 -2.56 -13.43
C ASN A 152 -16.39 -3.86 -13.20
N GLN A 153 -15.13 -3.83 -13.56
CA GLN A 153 -14.15 -4.85 -13.22
C GLN A 153 -13.04 -4.21 -12.38
N ARG A 154 -12.77 -4.78 -11.23
CA ARG A 154 -11.66 -4.40 -10.36
C ARG A 154 -10.58 -5.46 -10.43
N ASP A 155 -9.34 -5.02 -10.64
CA ASP A 155 -8.16 -5.85 -10.45
C ASP A 155 -7.87 -5.97 -8.96
N LEU A 156 -8.00 -7.16 -8.41
CA LEU A 156 -7.77 -7.44 -6.98
C LEU A 156 -6.28 -7.52 -6.63
N THR A 157 -5.39 -7.58 -7.62
CA THR A 157 -3.93 -7.60 -7.43
C THR A 157 -3.31 -6.19 -7.41
N SER A 158 -4.12 -5.19 -7.73
CA SER A 158 -3.78 -3.77 -7.76
C SER A 158 -4.97 -2.93 -7.26
N PHE A 159 -4.96 -1.63 -7.56
CA PHE A 159 -6.09 -0.75 -7.27
C PHE A 159 -6.84 -0.33 -8.54
N ASP A 160 -6.53 -0.97 -9.66
CA ASP A 160 -7.10 -0.61 -10.94
C ASP A 160 -8.56 -1.06 -11.05
N GLU A 161 -9.35 -0.17 -11.62
CA GLU A 161 -10.77 -0.39 -11.89
C GLU A 161 -11.10 0.10 -13.29
N SER A 162 -11.93 -0.65 -14.01
CA SER A 162 -12.39 -0.30 -15.33
C SER A 162 -13.89 -0.53 -15.48
N VAL A 163 -14.54 0.32 -16.28
CA VAL A 163 -15.94 0.12 -16.68
C VAL A 163 -15.95 -0.88 -17.84
N ILE A 164 -16.64 -2.01 -17.65
CA ILE A 164 -16.87 -3.01 -18.69
C ILE A 164 -18.02 -2.59 -19.59
N TYR A 165 -19.10 -2.12 -18.96
CA TYR A 165 -20.32 -1.70 -19.68
C TYR A 165 -21.14 -0.74 -18.80
N GLY A 166 -21.89 0.13 -19.46
CA GLY A 166 -22.81 1.06 -18.80
C GLY A 166 -24.08 1.27 -19.63
N ASN A 167 -25.16 1.69 -18.97
CA ASN A 167 -26.45 1.90 -19.60
C ASN A 167 -26.44 2.89 -20.78
N MET A 168 -25.39 3.73 -20.86
CA MET A 168 -25.26 4.77 -21.90
C MET A 168 -24.18 4.46 -22.94
N MET A 169 -23.50 3.33 -22.89
CA MET A 169 -22.32 3.11 -23.75
C MET A 169 -22.64 2.92 -25.23
N ASN A 170 -23.81 2.39 -25.59
CA ASN A 170 -24.18 2.11 -26.99
C ASN A 170 -25.55 2.64 -27.36
N THR A 171 -26.01 3.68 -26.67
CA THR A 171 -27.34 4.22 -26.86
C THR A 171 -27.31 5.75 -26.94
N ASP A 172 -28.26 6.34 -27.62
CA ASP A 172 -28.58 7.75 -27.48
C ASP A 172 -29.39 8.01 -26.20
N VAL A 173 -29.61 9.27 -25.89
CA VAL A 173 -30.30 9.69 -24.66
C VAL A 173 -31.75 9.20 -24.61
N GLU A 174 -32.35 8.87 -25.77
CA GLU A 174 -33.76 8.45 -25.90
C GLU A 174 -33.91 6.92 -25.75
N HIS A 175 -32.88 6.13 -26.01
CA HIS A 175 -32.93 4.67 -26.11
C HIS A 175 -31.99 3.97 -25.12
N ALA A 176 -31.74 4.56 -23.94
CA ALA A 176 -30.89 3.96 -22.92
C ALA A 176 -31.33 2.52 -22.59
N GLN A 177 -30.37 1.58 -22.63
CA GLN A 177 -30.62 0.18 -22.30
C GLN A 177 -30.44 -0.05 -20.79
N CYS A 178 -31.31 -0.91 -20.26
CA CYS A 178 -31.20 -1.32 -18.86
C CYS A 178 -30.41 -2.62 -18.75
N ILE A 179 -29.28 -2.57 -18.06
CA ILE A 179 -28.45 -3.75 -17.77
C ILE A 179 -28.67 -4.26 -16.33
N ASN A 180 -29.68 -3.74 -15.65
CA ASN A 180 -29.93 -4.05 -14.24
C ASN A 180 -30.82 -5.27 -13.99
N CYS A 181 -31.62 -5.71 -14.97
CA CYS A 181 -32.66 -6.69 -14.78
C CYS A 181 -32.29 -8.12 -15.17
N HIS A 182 -31.01 -8.41 -15.36
CA HIS A 182 -30.51 -9.71 -15.82
C HIS A 182 -29.55 -10.35 -14.84
#